data_a512dd24b38e64f47e801040d7b25fda
#
_entry.id   a512dd24b38e64f47e801040d7b25fda
#
_cell.length_a   1.000
_cell.length_b   1.000
_cell.length_c   1.000
_cell.angle_alpha   90.00
_cell.angle_beta   90.00
_cell.angle_gamma   90.00
#
_symmetry.space_group_name_H-M   'P 1'
#
loop_
_entity.id
_entity.type
_entity.pdbx_description
1 polymer ?
#
loop_
_entity_poly.entity_id
_entity_poly.type
_entity_poly.pdbx_seq_one_letter_code
_entity_poly.pdbx_strand_id
1 'polypeptide(L)'
;MITLQKLQWNNCFSYGENNEIILDGRTLTQILGTNGMGKSSIPLIIEEALYNKNSKGIKKADIPNRYVNNGYDIILHFTRDADEYKITVNRKNNIKVKFEKNGEDISSHTATNTYKSVQEVIGIDFKTFSQLVYQNTNASLQFLTATDTNRKKFLIELLSLEKYVDLFELFKAASRDISMEVNALDSQISTIEKWLHNNKLTDTTVLPMLNLEIDTEEEEKEFRFLTKEIENISEKNKKISKNNSYKELLKQIDIDEARKCTISKKESYDDLQSETGSLNGVVAGSQKLLVKLEKLGDHCPTCEQAIDLRFKEGLIDSETKKITEAKEKQNEIETRISEIKRNNRDYDNARKIERDWEDMYRSIDRTLPVALLDKNELDERLARVQDDLGRRKSEMERISKENEQRTKRNTRIQVIQEQTDELCSQLEKANEKLKSIGELSSNLEVLKKSFSTNGLIAYKIENLVKELEELANHYLAELSDGRFTLEFVVTNDKLNVQVTDNGNVVDILALSSGELARVNTATLIAIRKLMSSISKSRINVLFLDEVINVLDETGREKIVEVLLQEDLNTYIVSHGWSHPLLEKIEVIKCDNVSKLEY
;
A
#
# COMPACT_ATOMS: atom_id res chain seq x y z
N MET A 1 4.43 -22.09 -8.99
CA MET A 1 4.63 -22.52 -7.60
C MET A 1 6.02 -22.11 -7.15
N ILE A 2 6.17 -21.66 -5.90
CA ILE A 2 7.48 -21.36 -5.31
C ILE A 2 7.80 -22.49 -4.33
N THR A 3 8.86 -23.21 -4.61
CA THR A 3 9.32 -24.30 -3.74
C THR A 3 10.64 -23.90 -3.12
N LEU A 4 10.62 -23.58 -1.82
CA LEU A 4 11.85 -23.42 -1.05
C LEU A 4 12.47 -24.80 -0.89
N GLN A 5 13.72 -24.95 -1.32
CA GLN A 5 14.37 -26.24 -1.38
C GLN A 5 15.38 -26.43 -0.25
N LYS A 6 16.24 -25.45 -0.05
CA LYS A 6 17.36 -25.58 0.87
C LYS A 6 17.75 -24.24 1.44
N LEU A 7 17.89 -24.18 2.75
CA LEU A 7 18.41 -23.03 3.46
C LEU A 7 19.74 -23.40 4.13
N GLN A 8 20.75 -22.59 3.90
CA GLN A 8 22.06 -22.69 4.56
C GLN A 8 22.37 -21.36 5.23
N TRP A 9 22.95 -21.39 6.41
CA TRP A 9 23.32 -20.17 7.10
C TRP A 9 24.50 -20.35 8.05
N ASN A 10 25.18 -19.24 8.26
CA ASN A 10 26.26 -19.12 9.22
C ASN A 10 26.03 -17.91 10.12
N ASN A 11 26.27 -18.08 11.39
CA ASN A 11 26.29 -17.02 12.39
C ASN A 11 25.01 -16.16 12.49
N CYS A 12 23.85 -16.76 12.20
CA CYS A 12 22.55 -16.10 12.33
C CYS A 12 21.92 -16.41 13.69
N PHE A 13 21.54 -15.38 14.43
CA PHE A 13 20.89 -15.45 15.74
C PHE A 13 21.73 -16.27 16.76
N SER A 14 21.22 -17.42 17.19
CA SER A 14 21.96 -18.31 18.10
C SER A 14 22.84 -19.32 17.36
N TYR A 15 22.68 -19.46 16.05
CA TYR A 15 23.40 -20.45 15.27
C TYR A 15 24.83 -20.04 14.96
N GLY A 16 25.71 -21.00 14.90
CA GLY A 16 27.09 -20.86 14.45
C GLY A 16 27.25 -21.15 12.96
N GLU A 17 28.37 -21.79 12.61
CA GLU A 17 28.69 -22.09 11.22
C GLU A 17 28.07 -23.42 10.75
N ASN A 18 27.94 -23.55 9.41
CA ASN A 18 27.56 -24.79 8.72
C ASN A 18 26.18 -25.36 9.11
N ASN A 19 25.19 -24.49 9.24
CA ASN A 19 23.81 -24.93 9.43
C ASN A 19 23.10 -25.02 8.08
N GLU A 20 22.30 -26.06 7.95
CA GLU A 20 21.56 -26.37 6.74
C GLU A 20 20.23 -27.01 7.10
N ILE A 21 19.17 -26.70 6.35
CA ILE A 21 17.88 -27.35 6.40
C ILE A 21 17.32 -27.57 5.01
N ILE A 22 16.88 -28.80 4.75
CA ILE A 22 16.16 -29.13 3.51
C ILE A 22 14.69 -28.80 3.71
N LEU A 23 14.14 -27.96 2.82
CA LEU A 23 12.79 -27.40 2.90
C LEU A 23 11.81 -28.04 1.90
N ASP A 24 12.27 -28.98 1.10
CA ASP A 24 11.47 -29.76 0.16
C ASP A 24 11.53 -31.25 0.45
N GLY A 25 10.55 -32.00 -0.04
CA GLY A 25 10.51 -33.45 0.08
C GLY A 25 10.14 -34.05 1.45
N ARG A 26 9.78 -33.19 2.41
CA ARG A 26 9.35 -33.61 3.76
C ARG A 26 7.97 -33.04 4.06
N THR A 27 6.99 -33.91 4.26
CA THR A 27 5.61 -33.46 4.50
C THR A 27 5.43 -32.81 5.86
N LEU A 28 5.99 -33.42 6.93
CA LEU A 28 5.81 -32.89 8.28
C LEU A 28 7.05 -33.20 9.14
N THR A 29 7.71 -32.16 9.60
CA THR A 29 8.95 -32.24 10.37
C THR A 29 8.80 -31.54 11.72
N GLN A 30 9.28 -32.15 12.77
CA GLN A 30 9.29 -31.57 14.10
C GLN A 30 10.67 -31.01 14.44
N ILE A 31 10.70 -29.73 14.85
CA ILE A 31 11.92 -29.08 15.35
C ILE A 31 11.88 -29.08 16.87
N LEU A 32 12.75 -29.85 17.46
CA LEU A 32 12.84 -30.07 18.89
C LEU A 32 14.01 -29.27 19.52
N GLY A 33 13.93 -29.04 20.80
CA GLY A 33 14.98 -28.40 21.60
C GLY A 33 14.39 -27.59 22.74
N THR A 34 15.16 -27.30 23.75
CA THR A 34 14.71 -26.47 24.89
C THR A 34 14.55 -25.01 24.50
N ASN A 35 13.96 -24.19 25.40
CA ASN A 35 13.76 -22.78 25.16
C ASN A 35 15.09 -22.04 24.99
N GLY A 36 15.13 -21.10 24.05
CA GLY A 36 16.32 -20.26 23.79
C GLY A 36 17.39 -20.95 22.92
N MET A 37 17.11 -22.13 22.36
CA MET A 37 18.03 -22.83 21.44
C MET A 37 18.00 -22.31 20.01
N GLY A 38 17.07 -21.42 19.64
CA GLY A 38 17.04 -20.81 18.31
C GLY A 38 16.08 -21.42 17.31
N LYS A 39 15.21 -22.34 17.72
CA LYS A 39 14.21 -22.99 16.86
C LYS A 39 13.38 -21.97 16.07
N SER A 40 12.84 -20.96 16.74
CA SER A 40 12.03 -19.89 16.15
C SER A 40 12.81 -18.91 15.25
N SER A 41 14.14 -19.08 15.17
CA SER A 41 14.96 -18.21 14.31
C SER A 41 15.00 -18.70 12.86
N ILE A 42 14.73 -19.97 12.59
CA ILE A 42 14.81 -20.54 11.24
C ILE A 42 13.88 -19.81 10.26
N PRO A 43 12.56 -19.63 10.53
CA PRO A 43 11.70 -18.85 9.63
C PRO A 43 12.14 -17.39 9.49
N LEU A 44 12.71 -16.79 10.54
CA LEU A 44 13.22 -15.41 10.46
C LEU A 44 14.45 -15.29 9.55
N ILE A 45 15.26 -16.37 9.44
CA ILE A 45 16.40 -16.43 8.50
C ILE A 45 15.89 -16.45 7.05
N ILE A 46 14.80 -17.17 6.78
CA ILE A 46 14.15 -17.17 5.46
C ILE A 46 13.61 -15.77 5.12
N GLU A 47 12.92 -15.14 6.07
CA GLU A 47 12.42 -13.78 5.92
C GLU A 47 13.56 -12.79 5.63
N GLU A 48 14.67 -12.90 6.35
CA GLU A 48 15.87 -12.09 6.15
C GLU A 48 16.48 -12.30 4.76
N ALA A 49 16.54 -13.54 4.30
CA ALA A 49 17.07 -13.89 2.99
C ALA A 49 16.23 -13.28 1.86
N LEU A 50 14.91 -13.37 1.94
CA LEU A 50 14.00 -12.97 0.87
C LEU A 50 13.66 -11.48 0.88
N TYR A 51 13.54 -10.87 2.06
CA TYR A 51 12.98 -9.53 2.21
C TYR A 51 13.90 -8.52 2.90
N ASN A 52 15.05 -8.96 3.41
CA ASN A 52 15.89 -8.15 4.30
C ASN A 52 15.07 -7.56 5.47
N LYS A 53 14.14 -8.33 6.00
CA LYS A 53 13.25 -7.99 7.10
C LYS A 53 13.01 -9.23 7.94
N ASN A 54 12.50 -9.06 9.16
CA ASN A 54 12.00 -10.15 9.97
C ASN A 54 10.76 -9.73 10.74
N SER A 55 9.84 -10.66 10.95
CA SER A 55 8.53 -10.45 11.57
C SER A 55 8.60 -10.08 13.05
N LYS A 56 9.71 -10.41 13.73
CA LYS A 56 9.95 -10.02 15.13
C LYS A 56 10.54 -8.63 15.30
N GLY A 57 10.83 -7.89 14.21
CA GLY A 57 11.42 -6.55 14.26
C GLY A 57 12.83 -6.52 14.87
N ILE A 58 13.55 -7.65 14.83
CA ILE A 58 14.92 -7.74 15.32
C ILE A 58 15.83 -6.90 14.43
N LYS A 59 16.66 -6.06 15.05
CA LYS A 59 17.60 -5.20 14.34
C LYS A 59 18.66 -5.99 13.62
N LYS A 60 19.16 -5.40 12.55
CA LYS A 60 20.25 -6.00 11.76
C LYS A 60 21.53 -6.24 12.56
N ALA A 61 21.78 -5.42 13.55
CA ALA A 61 22.93 -5.58 14.45
C ALA A 61 22.79 -6.79 15.41
N ASP A 62 21.56 -7.24 15.66
CA ASP A 62 21.26 -8.33 16.61
C ASP A 62 21.00 -9.67 15.89
N ILE A 63 21.08 -9.71 14.55
CA ILE A 63 20.98 -10.94 13.76
C ILE A 63 22.27 -11.76 13.82
N PRO A 64 23.49 -11.18 13.73
CA PRO A 64 24.71 -11.98 13.90
C PRO A 64 24.75 -12.63 15.27
N ASN A 65 25.31 -13.85 15.30
CA ASN A 65 25.51 -14.54 16.57
C ASN A 65 26.41 -13.67 17.49
N ARG A 66 25.88 -13.30 18.64
CA ARG A 66 26.54 -12.40 19.59
C ARG A 66 27.82 -12.95 20.22
N TYR A 67 28.08 -14.24 20.10
CA TYR A 67 29.27 -14.91 20.60
C TYR A 67 30.35 -15.09 19.53
N VAL A 68 29.97 -15.07 18.24
CA VAL A 68 30.90 -15.25 17.11
C VAL A 68 31.32 -13.92 16.49
N ASN A 69 30.48 -12.94 16.56
CA ASN A 69 30.70 -11.53 16.18
C ASN A 69 31.35 -11.27 14.81
N ASN A 70 31.06 -12.09 13.80
CA ASN A 70 31.72 -12.07 12.49
C ASN A 70 30.76 -11.81 11.32
N GLY A 71 29.60 -11.16 11.57
CA GLY A 71 28.55 -11.02 10.58
C GLY A 71 27.82 -12.35 10.33
N TYR A 72 26.99 -12.41 9.30
CA TYR A 72 26.25 -13.61 8.95
C TYR A 72 26.17 -13.82 7.44
N ASP A 73 26.00 -15.10 7.07
CA ASP A 73 25.77 -15.53 5.70
C ASP A 73 24.49 -16.36 5.63
N ILE A 74 23.69 -16.15 4.60
CA ILE A 74 22.50 -16.94 4.31
C ILE A 74 22.51 -17.29 2.84
N ILE A 75 22.23 -18.54 2.54
CA ILE A 75 22.03 -19.04 1.17
C ILE A 75 20.69 -19.74 1.16
N LEU A 76 19.79 -19.30 0.29
CA LEU A 76 18.49 -19.92 0.08
C LEU A 76 18.36 -20.35 -1.38
N HIS A 77 18.07 -21.61 -1.58
CA HIS A 77 17.74 -22.19 -2.88
C HIS A 77 16.22 -22.37 -2.96
N PHE A 78 15.64 -21.96 -4.06
CA PHE A 78 14.23 -22.15 -4.33
C PHE A 78 13.96 -22.25 -5.82
N THR A 79 12.84 -22.82 -6.18
CA THR A 79 12.37 -22.86 -7.56
C THR A 79 11.08 -22.05 -7.70
N ARG A 80 10.89 -21.46 -8.86
CA ARG A 80 9.62 -20.92 -9.31
C ARG A 80 9.28 -21.50 -10.68
N ASP A 81 8.23 -22.30 -10.71
CA ASP A 81 7.82 -23.05 -11.88
C ASP A 81 8.96 -24.00 -12.35
N ALA A 82 9.61 -23.72 -13.47
CA ALA A 82 10.72 -24.51 -14.00
C ALA A 82 12.10 -23.88 -13.76
N ASP A 83 12.15 -22.68 -13.20
CA ASP A 83 13.40 -21.94 -12.98
C ASP A 83 13.96 -22.17 -11.58
N GLU A 84 15.25 -22.35 -11.47
CA GLU A 84 15.99 -22.46 -10.23
C GLU A 84 16.56 -21.11 -9.81
N TYR A 85 16.38 -20.75 -8.56
CA TYR A 85 16.88 -19.50 -8.00
C TYR A 85 17.74 -19.76 -6.78
N LYS A 86 18.77 -18.94 -6.64
CA LYS A 86 19.61 -18.92 -5.46
C LYS A 86 19.84 -17.49 -5.02
N ILE A 87 19.53 -17.22 -3.76
CA ILE A 87 19.89 -15.96 -3.12
C ILE A 87 20.99 -16.20 -2.11
N THR A 88 22.04 -15.39 -2.18
CA THR A 88 23.16 -15.40 -1.22
C THR A 88 23.23 -14.03 -0.57
N VAL A 89 23.05 -13.99 0.73
CA VAL A 89 23.13 -12.78 1.55
C VAL A 89 24.37 -12.90 2.42
N ASN A 90 25.27 -11.95 2.32
CA ASN A 90 26.42 -11.79 3.22
C ASN A 90 26.34 -10.44 3.89
N ARG A 91 26.43 -10.41 5.20
CA ARG A 91 26.41 -9.19 5.98
C ARG A 91 27.52 -9.22 7.04
N LYS A 92 28.58 -8.50 6.77
CA LYS A 92 29.62 -8.16 7.76
C LYS A 92 29.45 -6.69 8.18
N ASN A 93 30.20 -5.79 7.57
CA ASN A 93 30.03 -4.35 7.77
C ASN A 93 28.93 -3.79 6.84
N ASN A 94 28.90 -4.28 5.61
CA ASN A 94 27.89 -3.92 4.60
C ASN A 94 27.17 -5.19 4.12
N ILE A 95 25.94 -5.00 3.64
CA ILE A 95 25.20 -6.08 3.02
C ILE A 95 25.65 -6.28 1.56
N LYS A 96 25.93 -7.54 1.22
CA LYS A 96 26.11 -7.99 -0.17
C LYS A 96 25.05 -9.03 -0.45
N VAL A 97 24.34 -8.86 -1.56
CA VAL A 97 23.28 -9.80 -1.99
C VAL A 97 23.59 -10.21 -3.41
N LYS A 98 23.66 -11.50 -3.63
CA LYS A 98 23.76 -12.11 -4.95
C LYS A 98 22.47 -12.86 -5.22
N PHE A 99 21.91 -12.67 -6.40
CA PHE A 99 20.69 -13.36 -6.84
C PHE A 99 20.96 -14.03 -8.18
N GLU A 100 20.79 -15.32 -8.22
CA GLU A 100 21.10 -16.14 -9.38
C GLU A 100 19.82 -16.84 -9.87
N LYS A 101 19.68 -16.93 -11.20
CA LYS A 101 18.63 -17.69 -11.88
C LYS A 101 19.29 -18.71 -12.80
N ASN A 102 18.99 -20.00 -12.61
CA ASN A 102 19.56 -21.11 -13.41
C ASN A 102 21.09 -21.04 -13.49
N GLY A 103 21.74 -20.59 -12.41
CA GLY A 103 23.19 -20.41 -12.34
C GLY A 103 23.73 -19.09 -12.87
N GLU A 104 22.93 -18.27 -13.52
CA GLU A 104 23.30 -16.94 -13.99
C GLU A 104 23.05 -15.88 -12.94
N ASP A 105 24.00 -14.94 -12.79
CA ASP A 105 23.87 -13.84 -11.84
C ASP A 105 22.96 -12.74 -12.42
N ILE A 106 21.81 -12.54 -11.79
CA ILE A 106 20.80 -11.52 -12.12
C ILE A 106 20.72 -10.42 -11.05
N SER A 107 21.76 -10.26 -10.25
CA SER A 107 21.82 -9.23 -9.21
C SER A 107 21.81 -7.83 -9.81
N SER A 108 21.14 -6.91 -9.14
CA SER A 108 21.19 -5.50 -9.48
C SER A 108 22.42 -4.83 -8.86
N HIS A 109 22.74 -3.62 -9.30
CA HIS A 109 23.91 -2.84 -8.82
C HIS A 109 23.86 -2.53 -7.31
N THR A 110 22.68 -2.59 -6.67
CA THR A 110 22.53 -2.36 -5.24
C THR A 110 21.74 -3.49 -4.59
N ALA A 111 22.05 -3.78 -3.33
CA ALA A 111 21.31 -4.76 -2.56
C ALA A 111 19.80 -4.45 -2.52
N THR A 112 19.42 -3.17 -2.40
CA THR A 112 18.02 -2.75 -2.40
C THR A 112 17.29 -3.11 -3.69
N ASN A 113 17.92 -2.90 -4.83
CA ASN A 113 17.33 -3.24 -6.13
C ASN A 113 17.33 -4.76 -6.35
N THR A 114 18.36 -5.47 -5.90
CA THR A 114 18.37 -6.95 -5.92
C THR A 114 17.20 -7.51 -5.12
N TYR A 115 16.92 -6.98 -3.92
CA TYR A 115 15.76 -7.41 -3.15
C TYR A 115 14.42 -7.09 -3.83
N LYS A 116 14.33 -6.01 -4.61
CA LYS A 116 13.12 -5.75 -5.43
C LYS A 116 12.94 -6.85 -6.47
N SER A 117 14.00 -7.22 -7.18
CA SER A 117 13.95 -8.33 -8.16
C SER A 117 13.58 -9.65 -7.48
N VAL A 118 14.10 -9.93 -6.29
CA VAL A 118 13.69 -11.11 -5.49
C VAL A 118 12.19 -11.07 -5.18
N GLN A 119 11.68 -9.92 -4.72
CA GLN A 119 10.26 -9.75 -4.39
C GLN A 119 9.35 -9.90 -5.61
N GLU A 120 9.77 -9.41 -6.78
CA GLU A 120 9.06 -9.61 -8.05
C GLU A 120 9.01 -11.10 -8.44
N VAL A 121 10.11 -11.83 -8.22
CA VAL A 121 10.14 -13.28 -8.44
C VAL A 121 9.28 -14.00 -7.42
N ILE A 122 9.31 -13.63 -6.15
CA ILE A 122 8.45 -14.24 -5.12
C ILE A 122 6.98 -13.88 -5.35
N GLY A 123 6.68 -12.66 -5.79
CA GLY A 123 5.32 -12.22 -6.13
C GLY A 123 4.37 -12.11 -4.94
N ILE A 124 4.90 -12.14 -3.70
CA ILE A 124 4.18 -11.97 -2.45
C ILE A 124 4.94 -10.95 -1.62
N ASP A 125 4.23 -10.00 -1.01
CA ASP A 125 4.84 -9.02 -0.13
C ASP A 125 5.28 -9.62 1.21
N PHE A 126 6.14 -8.92 1.94
CA PHE A 126 6.68 -9.40 3.22
C PHE A 126 5.61 -9.69 4.27
N LYS A 127 4.57 -8.84 4.34
CA LYS A 127 3.51 -8.98 5.35
C LYS A 127 2.69 -10.24 5.10
N THR A 128 2.30 -10.46 3.85
CA THR A 128 1.58 -11.67 3.42
C THR A 128 2.45 -12.92 3.60
N PHE A 129 3.72 -12.86 3.18
CA PHE A 129 4.66 -13.98 3.37
C PHE A 129 4.79 -14.37 4.83
N SER A 130 5.08 -13.42 5.71
CA SER A 130 5.29 -13.71 7.14
C SER A 130 4.03 -14.31 7.79
N GLN A 131 2.85 -13.85 7.41
CA GLN A 131 1.60 -14.38 7.93
C GLN A 131 1.26 -15.79 7.42
N LEU A 132 1.69 -16.14 6.21
CA LEU A 132 1.40 -17.43 5.61
C LEU A 132 2.45 -18.49 5.95
N VAL A 133 3.69 -18.09 6.15
CA VAL A 133 4.82 -19.02 6.31
C VAL A 133 5.19 -19.25 7.77
N TYR A 134 5.02 -18.25 8.62
CA TYR A 134 5.43 -18.32 10.02
C TYR A 134 4.30 -17.96 10.97
N GLN A 135 3.83 -18.94 11.72
CA GLN A 135 2.82 -18.78 12.77
C GLN A 135 3.41 -19.10 14.13
N ASN A 136 3.17 -18.22 15.10
CA ASN A 136 3.53 -18.44 16.49
C ASN A 136 2.40 -18.02 17.43
N THR A 137 2.46 -18.39 18.70
CA THR A 137 1.41 -18.09 19.69
C THR A 137 1.16 -16.61 19.91
N ASN A 138 2.15 -15.75 19.65
CA ASN A 138 2.05 -14.29 19.83
C ASN A 138 1.72 -13.54 18.53
N ALA A 139 1.98 -14.15 17.39
CA ALA A 139 1.69 -13.65 16.05
C ALA A 139 0.82 -14.65 15.28
N SER A 140 -0.23 -15.14 15.93
CA SER A 140 -1.27 -15.92 15.27
C SER A 140 -1.86 -15.10 14.13
N LEU A 141 -2.42 -15.77 13.13
CA LEU A 141 -3.05 -15.15 11.98
C LEU A 141 -3.94 -13.99 12.46
N GLN A 142 -3.43 -12.76 12.30
CA GLN A 142 -4.15 -11.56 12.73
C GLN A 142 -5.45 -11.33 11.94
N PHE A 143 -5.71 -12.17 10.95
CA PHE A 143 -6.89 -12.09 10.11
C PHE A 143 -8.19 -12.17 10.92
N LEU A 144 -8.32 -13.15 11.80
CA LEU A 144 -9.54 -13.36 12.58
C LEU A 144 -9.75 -12.29 13.65
N THR A 145 -8.69 -11.78 14.24
CA THR A 145 -8.73 -10.74 15.29
C THR A 145 -8.62 -9.32 14.75
N ALA A 146 -8.38 -9.16 13.43
CA ALA A 146 -8.32 -7.86 12.78
C ALA A 146 -9.69 -7.17 12.77
N THR A 147 -9.69 -5.86 12.51
CA THR A 147 -10.95 -5.15 12.22
C THR A 147 -11.50 -5.59 10.86
N ASP A 148 -12.82 -5.52 10.70
CA ASP A 148 -13.53 -5.95 9.47
C ASP A 148 -12.95 -5.34 8.18
N THR A 149 -12.58 -4.06 8.24
CA THR A 149 -11.92 -3.35 7.12
C THR A 149 -10.54 -3.93 6.81
N ASN A 150 -9.75 -4.23 7.84
CA ASN A 150 -8.41 -4.79 7.67
C ASN A 150 -8.47 -6.24 7.16
N ARG A 151 -9.47 -7.02 7.56
CA ARG A 151 -9.71 -8.38 7.02
C ARG A 151 -9.98 -8.33 5.52
N LYS A 152 -10.88 -7.42 5.08
CA LYS A 152 -11.18 -7.26 3.66
C LYS A 152 -9.96 -6.82 2.87
N LYS A 153 -9.21 -5.84 3.40
CA LYS A 153 -7.95 -5.38 2.78
C LYS A 153 -6.92 -6.51 2.69
N PHE A 154 -6.78 -7.31 3.73
CA PHE A 154 -5.89 -8.46 3.72
C PHE A 154 -6.27 -9.46 2.61
N LEU A 155 -7.57 -9.75 2.42
CA LEU A 155 -8.00 -10.62 1.32
C LEU A 155 -7.74 -10.00 -0.06
N ILE A 156 -7.94 -8.70 -0.23
CA ILE A 156 -7.62 -7.99 -1.49
C ILE A 156 -6.13 -8.15 -1.83
N GLU A 157 -5.25 -7.89 -0.85
CA GLU A 157 -3.80 -8.03 -0.98
C GLU A 157 -3.42 -9.50 -1.27
N LEU A 158 -3.97 -10.43 -0.48
CA LEU A 158 -3.70 -11.86 -0.59
C LEU A 158 -4.09 -12.44 -1.97
N LEU A 159 -5.21 -11.99 -2.50
CA LEU A 159 -5.78 -12.48 -3.75
C LEU A 159 -5.28 -11.69 -4.96
N SER A 160 -4.32 -10.78 -4.75
CA SER A 160 -3.77 -9.88 -5.79
C SER A 160 -4.87 -9.14 -6.56
N LEU A 161 -5.89 -8.67 -5.82
CA LEU A 161 -7.01 -7.92 -6.37
C LEU A 161 -6.75 -6.41 -6.43
N GLU A 162 -5.57 -5.94 -6.03
CA GLU A 162 -5.17 -4.52 -6.05
C GLU A 162 -5.33 -3.93 -7.45
N LYS A 163 -5.05 -4.73 -8.49
CA LYS A 163 -5.26 -4.31 -9.89
C LYS A 163 -6.69 -3.84 -10.18
N TYR A 164 -7.68 -4.44 -9.53
CA TYR A 164 -9.08 -4.03 -9.69
C TYR A 164 -9.37 -2.73 -8.94
N VAL A 165 -8.72 -2.51 -7.80
CA VAL A 165 -8.78 -1.24 -7.06
C VAL A 165 -8.12 -0.14 -7.87
N ASP A 166 -6.94 -0.40 -8.45
CA ASP A 166 -6.24 0.55 -9.32
C ASP A 166 -7.08 0.90 -10.56
N LEU A 167 -7.71 -0.09 -11.18
CA LEU A 167 -8.63 0.12 -12.30
C LEU A 167 -9.85 0.94 -11.90
N PHE A 168 -10.41 0.72 -10.71
CA PHE A 168 -11.50 1.55 -10.19
C PHE A 168 -11.10 3.02 -10.07
N GLU A 169 -9.95 3.29 -9.46
CA GLU A 169 -9.47 4.67 -9.33
C GLU A 169 -9.14 5.30 -10.69
N LEU A 170 -8.62 4.52 -11.63
CA LEU A 170 -8.40 4.96 -13.02
C LEU A 170 -9.73 5.32 -13.69
N PHE A 171 -10.74 4.44 -13.65
CA PHE A 171 -12.05 4.70 -14.26
C PHE A 171 -12.80 5.83 -13.56
N LYS A 172 -12.64 5.97 -12.26
CA LYS A 172 -13.21 7.08 -11.48
C LYS A 172 -12.61 8.43 -11.89
N ALA A 173 -11.28 8.49 -12.07
CA ALA A 173 -10.61 9.67 -12.57
C ALA A 173 -11.07 10.01 -14.01
N ALA A 174 -11.04 9.03 -14.92
CA ALA A 174 -11.48 9.20 -16.30
C ALA A 174 -12.96 9.60 -16.40
N SER A 175 -13.84 8.99 -15.60
CA SER A 175 -15.27 9.35 -15.53
C SER A 175 -15.48 10.80 -15.06
N ARG A 176 -14.66 11.27 -14.10
CA ARG A 176 -14.68 12.65 -13.64
C ARG A 176 -14.26 13.63 -14.74
N ASP A 177 -13.17 13.30 -15.44
CA ASP A 177 -12.64 14.16 -16.51
C ASP A 177 -13.64 14.26 -17.68
N ILE A 178 -14.22 13.14 -18.07
CA ILE A 178 -15.27 13.08 -19.09
C ILE A 178 -16.53 13.85 -18.65
N SER A 179 -16.94 13.71 -17.39
CA SER A 179 -18.10 14.46 -16.88
C SER A 179 -17.87 15.98 -16.93
N MET A 180 -16.66 16.43 -16.68
CA MET A 180 -16.32 17.86 -16.82
C MET A 180 -16.41 18.30 -18.29
N GLU A 181 -15.95 17.46 -19.23
CA GLU A 181 -16.02 17.76 -20.66
C GLU A 181 -17.47 17.76 -21.18
N VAL A 182 -18.29 16.81 -20.75
CA VAL A 182 -19.75 16.78 -21.04
C VAL A 182 -20.42 18.06 -20.55
N ASN A 183 -20.21 18.43 -19.28
CA ASN A 183 -20.80 19.65 -18.72
C ASN A 183 -20.35 20.92 -19.46
N ALA A 184 -19.10 20.96 -19.91
CA ALA A 184 -18.59 22.09 -20.70
C ALA A 184 -19.27 22.16 -22.07
N LEU A 185 -19.44 21.02 -22.76
CA LEU A 185 -20.14 20.94 -24.03
C LEU A 185 -21.62 21.28 -23.90
N ASP A 186 -22.31 20.76 -22.90
CA ASP A 186 -23.72 21.09 -22.63
C ASP A 186 -23.90 22.59 -22.38
N SER A 187 -22.99 23.20 -21.63
CA SER A 187 -22.98 24.63 -21.37
C SER A 187 -22.76 25.44 -22.65
N GLN A 188 -21.85 24.97 -23.52
CA GLN A 188 -21.58 25.56 -24.82
C GLN A 188 -22.81 25.46 -25.75
N ILE A 189 -23.38 24.27 -25.87
CA ILE A 189 -24.59 24.01 -26.65
C ILE A 189 -25.74 24.90 -26.19
N SER A 190 -26.02 24.91 -24.89
CA SER A 190 -27.07 25.75 -24.32
C SER A 190 -26.86 27.25 -24.61
N THR A 191 -25.62 27.69 -24.61
CA THR A 191 -25.27 29.09 -24.93
C THR A 191 -25.56 29.40 -26.41
N ILE A 192 -25.16 28.51 -27.31
CA ILE A 192 -25.37 28.64 -28.75
C ILE A 192 -26.87 28.60 -29.07
N GLU A 193 -27.60 27.62 -28.51
CA GLU A 193 -29.04 27.49 -28.72
C GLU A 193 -29.82 28.73 -28.26
N LYS A 194 -29.48 29.28 -27.08
CA LYS A 194 -30.04 30.54 -26.58
C LYS A 194 -29.77 31.68 -27.53
N TRP A 195 -28.56 31.77 -28.08
CA TRP A 195 -28.21 32.79 -29.03
C TRP A 195 -29.01 32.65 -30.34
N LEU A 196 -29.07 31.44 -30.92
CA LEU A 196 -29.84 31.13 -32.13
C LEU A 196 -31.34 31.44 -31.95
N HIS A 197 -31.89 31.09 -30.79
CA HIS A 197 -33.27 31.37 -30.46
C HIS A 197 -33.55 32.88 -30.37
N ASN A 198 -32.67 33.63 -29.70
CA ASN A 198 -32.85 35.05 -29.49
C ASN A 198 -32.60 35.91 -30.76
N ASN A 199 -31.85 35.39 -31.72
CA ASN A 199 -31.49 36.09 -32.95
C ASN A 199 -32.17 35.49 -34.19
N LYS A 200 -33.21 34.68 -34.02
CA LYS A 200 -33.97 34.13 -35.14
C LYS A 200 -34.57 35.23 -36.01
N LEU A 201 -34.15 35.29 -37.27
CA LEU A 201 -34.68 36.22 -38.24
C LEU A 201 -36.07 35.78 -38.73
N THR A 202 -37.05 36.67 -38.67
CA THR A 202 -38.40 36.41 -39.21
C THR A 202 -38.48 36.69 -40.70
N ASP A 203 -37.56 37.50 -41.25
CA ASP A 203 -37.49 37.83 -42.68
C ASP A 203 -36.02 37.91 -43.11
N THR A 204 -35.63 37.07 -44.05
CA THR A 204 -34.28 36.98 -44.61
C THR A 204 -34.13 37.62 -45.98
N THR A 205 -35.11 38.40 -46.42
CA THR A 205 -35.10 39.05 -47.75
C THR A 205 -34.07 40.16 -47.77
N VAL A 206 -33.02 39.98 -48.56
CA VAL A 206 -31.97 41.01 -48.78
C VAL A 206 -32.47 42.04 -49.79
N LEU A 207 -32.52 43.29 -49.39
CA LEU A 207 -32.89 44.38 -50.28
C LEU A 207 -31.65 44.81 -51.09
N PRO A 208 -31.81 45.08 -52.42
CA PRO A 208 -30.69 45.54 -53.24
C PRO A 208 -30.08 46.83 -52.72
N MET A 209 -28.75 46.84 -52.55
CA MET A 209 -28.01 48.02 -52.12
C MET A 209 -27.88 49.05 -53.24
N LEU A 210 -28.04 50.34 -52.90
CA LEU A 210 -27.69 51.39 -53.77
C LEU A 210 -26.18 51.65 -53.69
N ASN A 211 -25.55 51.89 -54.82
CA ASN A 211 -24.12 52.04 -54.98
C ASN A 211 -23.54 53.17 -54.10
N LEU A 212 -22.70 52.86 -53.17
CA LEU A 212 -21.92 53.77 -52.33
C LEU A 212 -20.45 53.34 -52.37
N GLU A 213 -19.65 54.13 -53.04
CA GLU A 213 -18.21 53.97 -53.10
C GLU A 213 -17.53 54.55 -51.84
N ILE A 214 -17.56 53.82 -50.76
CA ILE A 214 -16.72 54.15 -49.59
C ILE A 214 -15.84 52.98 -49.28
N ASP A 215 -14.55 53.13 -49.51
CA ASP A 215 -13.53 52.14 -49.25
C ASP A 215 -13.11 52.19 -47.79
N THR A 216 -13.21 51.06 -47.11
CA THR A 216 -12.77 50.86 -45.70
C THR A 216 -11.73 49.77 -45.58
N GLU A 217 -11.14 49.35 -46.69
CA GLU A 217 -10.28 48.12 -46.74
C GLU A 217 -9.00 48.27 -45.92
N GLU A 218 -8.42 49.47 -45.90
CA GLU A 218 -7.18 49.73 -45.15
C GLU A 218 -7.41 49.64 -43.64
N GLU A 219 -8.50 50.24 -43.16
CA GLU A 219 -8.84 50.20 -41.74
C GLU A 219 -9.22 48.80 -41.26
N GLU A 220 -9.87 47.99 -42.09
CA GLU A 220 -10.17 46.62 -41.76
C GLU A 220 -8.92 45.73 -41.69
N LYS A 221 -7.92 46.00 -42.54
CA LYS A 221 -6.61 45.29 -42.49
C LYS A 221 -5.87 45.65 -41.21
N GLU A 222 -5.86 46.92 -40.81
CA GLU A 222 -5.22 47.34 -39.56
C GLU A 222 -5.92 46.75 -38.33
N PHE A 223 -7.25 46.73 -38.33
CA PHE A 223 -8.03 46.09 -37.25
C PHE A 223 -7.68 44.62 -37.05
N ARG A 224 -7.65 43.85 -38.14
CA ARG A 224 -7.28 42.41 -38.08
C ARG A 224 -5.86 42.17 -37.58
N PHE A 225 -4.92 42.99 -37.99
CA PHE A 225 -3.53 42.93 -37.55
C PHE A 225 -3.43 43.18 -36.05
N LEU A 226 -4.05 44.24 -35.55
CA LEU A 226 -4.02 44.58 -34.13
C LEU A 226 -4.68 43.51 -33.26
N THR A 227 -5.81 42.95 -33.69
CA THR A 227 -6.49 41.86 -32.96
C THR A 227 -5.59 40.67 -32.79
N LYS A 228 -4.90 40.25 -33.86
CA LYS A 228 -3.96 39.10 -33.83
C LYS A 228 -2.77 39.34 -32.91
N GLU A 229 -2.24 40.56 -32.90
CA GLU A 229 -1.15 40.94 -32.00
C GLU A 229 -1.61 40.93 -30.52
N ILE A 230 -2.82 41.40 -30.22
CA ILE A 230 -3.39 41.37 -28.88
C ILE A 230 -3.61 39.93 -28.39
N GLU A 231 -4.10 39.03 -29.27
CA GLU A 231 -4.25 37.62 -28.95
C GLU A 231 -2.90 36.98 -28.62
N ASN A 232 -1.88 37.23 -29.43
CA ASN A 232 -0.52 36.71 -29.20
C ASN A 232 0.05 37.17 -27.84
N ILE A 233 -0.14 38.44 -27.50
CA ILE A 233 0.30 39.00 -26.21
C ILE A 233 -0.49 38.35 -25.07
N SER A 234 -1.80 38.15 -25.24
CA SER A 234 -2.65 37.53 -24.24
C SER A 234 -2.25 36.08 -23.94
N GLU A 235 -1.89 35.31 -24.96
CA GLU A 235 -1.37 33.96 -24.79
C GLU A 235 -0.02 33.94 -24.05
N LYS A 236 0.88 34.87 -24.41
CA LYS A 236 2.17 35.00 -23.68
C LYS A 236 1.93 35.35 -22.21
N ASN A 237 1.00 36.29 -21.96
CA ASN A 237 0.65 36.67 -20.58
C ASN A 237 0.07 35.52 -19.76
N LYS A 238 -0.71 34.63 -20.36
CA LYS A 238 -1.17 33.40 -19.68
C LYS A 238 0.01 32.53 -19.23
N LYS A 239 1.02 32.37 -20.10
CA LYS A 239 2.24 31.61 -19.77
C LYS A 239 3.05 32.28 -18.66
N ILE A 240 3.20 33.62 -18.73
CA ILE A 240 3.88 34.44 -17.71
C ILE A 240 3.16 34.29 -16.36
N SER A 241 1.83 34.40 -16.38
CA SER A 241 1.01 34.27 -15.18
C SER A 241 1.19 32.90 -14.51
N LYS A 242 1.14 31.84 -15.32
CA LYS A 242 1.40 30.48 -14.82
C LYS A 242 2.80 30.35 -14.22
N ASN A 243 3.78 30.93 -14.89
CA ASN A 243 5.17 30.92 -14.43
C ASN A 243 5.34 31.71 -13.11
N ASN A 244 4.65 32.83 -13.00
CA ASN A 244 4.65 33.64 -11.79
C ASN A 244 3.94 32.91 -10.62
N SER A 245 2.85 32.19 -10.90
CA SER A 245 2.18 31.37 -9.89
C SER A 245 3.13 30.32 -9.29
N TYR A 246 3.92 29.67 -10.14
CA TYR A 246 4.94 28.76 -9.64
C TYR A 246 6.02 29.45 -8.81
N LYS A 247 6.46 30.65 -9.24
CA LYS A 247 7.42 31.45 -8.46
C LYS A 247 6.86 31.88 -7.10
N GLU A 248 5.58 32.25 -7.03
CA GLU A 248 4.93 32.59 -5.77
C GLU A 248 4.74 31.38 -4.86
N LEU A 249 4.34 30.24 -5.42
CA LEU A 249 4.25 28.99 -4.66
C LEU A 249 5.61 28.60 -4.06
N LEU A 250 6.68 28.76 -4.85
CA LEU A 250 8.05 28.50 -4.37
C LEU A 250 8.47 29.44 -3.23
N LYS A 251 8.01 30.71 -3.23
CA LYS A 251 8.30 31.66 -2.13
C LYS A 251 7.57 31.28 -0.83
N GLN A 252 6.40 30.65 -0.93
CA GLN A 252 5.63 30.24 0.24
C GLN A 252 6.21 28.99 0.92
N ILE A 253 7.04 28.25 0.19
CA ILE A 253 7.70 27.07 0.72
C ILE A 253 9.05 27.49 1.31
N ASP A 254 9.16 27.41 2.59
CA ASP A 254 10.46 27.59 3.26
C ASP A 254 11.34 26.36 3.04
N ILE A 255 12.04 26.39 1.89
CA ILE A 255 12.92 25.29 1.49
C ILE A 255 14.14 25.18 2.43
N ASP A 256 14.57 26.31 3.02
CA ASP A 256 15.72 26.30 3.93
C ASP A 256 15.35 25.66 5.26
N GLU A 257 14.13 25.85 5.73
CA GLU A 257 13.61 25.14 6.90
C GLU A 257 13.45 23.64 6.61
N ALA A 258 12.87 23.28 5.46
CA ALA A 258 12.78 21.89 5.03
C ALA A 258 14.17 21.24 4.90
N ARG A 259 15.13 21.91 4.26
CA ARG A 259 16.51 21.44 4.14
C ARG A 259 17.23 21.30 5.48
N LYS A 260 16.94 22.17 6.44
CA LYS A 260 17.48 22.01 7.81
C LYS A 260 16.94 20.74 8.47
N CYS A 261 15.67 20.46 8.30
CA CYS A 261 15.07 19.24 8.83
C CYS A 261 15.61 17.96 8.14
N THR A 262 16.06 18.06 6.87
CA THR A 262 16.65 16.94 6.13
C THR A 262 18.14 16.72 6.39
N ILE A 263 18.83 17.64 7.06
CA ILE A 263 20.24 17.48 7.48
C ILE A 263 20.35 16.39 8.56
N SER A 264 19.36 16.28 9.42
CA SER A 264 19.33 15.26 10.46
C SER A 264 18.96 13.92 9.82
N LYS A 265 19.84 12.95 9.89
CA LYS A 265 19.49 11.59 9.45
C LYS A 265 18.35 11.05 10.32
N LYS A 266 17.50 10.24 9.70
CA LYS A 266 16.52 9.47 10.48
C LYS A 266 17.23 8.66 11.56
N GLU A 267 16.75 8.79 12.74
CA GLU A 267 17.23 7.96 13.84
C GLU A 267 16.44 6.65 13.87
N SER A 268 17.17 5.56 13.98
CA SER A 268 16.54 4.27 14.26
C SER A 268 16.16 4.21 15.74
N TYR A 269 15.02 3.66 16.01
CA TYR A 269 14.57 3.36 17.37
C TYR A 269 14.57 1.85 17.67
N ASP A 270 15.17 1.06 16.77
CA ASP A 270 15.19 -0.41 16.89
C ASP A 270 15.94 -0.85 18.15
N ASP A 271 17.02 -0.11 18.55
CA ASP A 271 17.77 -0.33 19.79
C ASP A 271 16.87 -0.14 21.01
N LEU A 272 16.12 0.91 21.04
CA LEU A 272 15.20 1.20 22.11
C LEU A 272 14.07 0.18 22.18
N GLN A 273 13.61 -0.31 21.03
CA GLN A 273 12.57 -1.33 20.94
C GLN A 273 13.08 -2.70 21.41
N SER A 274 14.34 -3.03 21.11
CA SER A 274 15.00 -4.21 21.62
C SER A 274 15.21 -4.14 23.15
N GLU A 275 15.59 -2.97 23.65
CA GLU A 275 15.74 -2.72 25.09
C GLU A 275 14.41 -2.87 25.82
N THR A 276 13.33 -2.34 25.26
CA THR A 276 11.96 -2.58 25.79
C THR A 276 11.63 -4.07 25.82
N GLY A 277 12.00 -4.80 24.77
CA GLY A 277 11.84 -6.26 24.71
C GLY A 277 12.59 -6.99 25.83
N SER A 278 13.82 -6.57 26.10
CA SER A 278 14.63 -7.14 27.18
C SER A 278 14.05 -6.85 28.57
N LEU A 279 13.58 -5.63 28.78
CA LEU A 279 12.92 -5.20 30.02
C LEU A 279 11.61 -5.97 30.25
N ASN A 280 10.83 -6.23 29.17
CA ASN A 280 9.67 -7.11 29.23
C ASN A 280 10.04 -8.53 29.70
N GLY A 281 11.17 -9.04 29.22
CA GLY A 281 11.71 -10.31 29.67
C GLY A 281 12.05 -10.32 31.18
N VAL A 282 12.64 -9.25 31.67
CA VAL A 282 12.96 -9.07 33.10
C VAL A 282 11.69 -9.03 33.93
N VAL A 283 10.71 -8.19 33.53
CA VAL A 283 9.43 -8.07 34.23
C VAL A 283 8.70 -9.42 34.29
N ALA A 284 8.61 -10.11 33.14
CA ALA A 284 7.96 -11.41 33.08
C ALA A 284 8.69 -12.51 33.88
N GLY A 285 10.03 -12.46 33.88
CA GLY A 285 10.87 -13.36 34.66
C GLY A 285 10.68 -13.17 36.16
N SER A 286 10.77 -11.93 36.62
CA SER A 286 10.60 -11.57 38.03
C SER A 286 9.17 -11.81 38.53
N GLN A 287 8.14 -11.53 37.70
CA GLN A 287 6.76 -11.87 38.03
C GLN A 287 6.54 -13.38 38.19
N LYS A 288 7.11 -14.21 37.31
CA LYS A 288 7.04 -15.67 37.46
C LYS A 288 7.71 -16.15 38.72
N LEU A 289 8.82 -15.51 39.10
CA LEU A 289 9.54 -15.85 40.33
C LEU A 289 8.73 -15.45 41.55
N LEU A 290 8.13 -14.26 41.56
CA LEU A 290 7.22 -13.81 42.62
C LEU A 290 6.06 -14.77 42.85
N VAL A 291 5.36 -15.17 41.77
CA VAL A 291 4.28 -16.16 41.86
C VAL A 291 4.74 -17.49 42.43
N LYS A 292 5.98 -17.91 42.13
CA LYS A 292 6.56 -19.12 42.71
C LYS A 292 6.88 -18.94 44.19
N LEU A 293 7.47 -17.80 44.56
CA LEU A 293 7.84 -17.48 45.94
C LEU A 293 6.59 -17.31 46.82
N GLU A 294 5.52 -16.72 46.31
CA GLU A 294 4.23 -16.59 47.02
C GLU A 294 3.59 -17.96 47.32
N LYS A 295 3.71 -18.90 46.37
CA LYS A 295 3.18 -20.27 46.53
C LYS A 295 4.01 -21.18 47.39
N LEU A 296 5.24 -20.78 47.75
CA LEU A 296 6.08 -21.54 48.66
C LEU A 296 5.57 -21.40 50.10
N GLY A 297 5.17 -22.51 50.71
CA GLY A 297 4.82 -22.58 52.10
C GLY A 297 6.02 -22.43 53.04
N ASP A 298 5.85 -22.78 54.27
CA ASP A 298 6.89 -22.65 55.31
C ASP A 298 8.00 -23.68 55.20
N HIS A 299 7.86 -24.67 54.33
CA HIS A 299 8.84 -25.73 54.08
C HIS A 299 9.07 -25.89 52.56
N CYS A 300 10.30 -26.15 52.19
CA CYS A 300 10.67 -26.40 50.80
C CYS A 300 10.03 -27.70 50.28
N PRO A 301 9.26 -27.64 49.18
CA PRO A 301 8.58 -28.83 48.66
C PRO A 301 9.52 -29.92 48.11
N THR A 302 10.80 -29.61 47.98
CA THR A 302 11.81 -30.55 47.40
C THR A 302 12.71 -31.20 48.46
N CYS A 303 13.02 -30.50 49.57
CA CYS A 303 13.93 -30.99 50.59
C CYS A 303 13.40 -30.93 52.02
N GLU A 304 12.13 -30.52 52.21
CA GLU A 304 11.38 -30.43 53.47
C GLU A 304 12.03 -29.54 54.56
N GLN A 305 13.10 -28.81 54.25
CA GLN A 305 13.70 -27.84 55.16
C GLN A 305 12.83 -26.63 55.36
N ALA A 306 12.81 -26.06 56.55
CA ALA A 306 12.12 -24.81 56.83
C ALA A 306 12.73 -23.67 56.05
N ILE A 307 11.87 -22.90 55.44
CA ILE A 307 12.28 -21.73 54.64
C ILE A 307 12.38 -20.50 55.58
N ASP A 308 13.50 -19.87 55.56
CA ASP A 308 13.65 -18.59 56.26
C ASP A 308 12.75 -17.52 55.64
N LEU A 309 11.71 -17.18 56.36
CA LEU A 309 10.70 -16.20 55.93
C LEU A 309 11.35 -14.84 55.63
N ARG A 310 12.35 -14.40 56.35
CA ARG A 310 13.06 -13.12 56.11
C ARG A 310 13.82 -13.17 54.78
N PHE A 311 14.37 -14.32 54.42
CA PHE A 311 15.05 -14.48 53.15
C PHE A 311 14.09 -14.53 52.00
N LYS A 312 12.91 -15.17 52.18
CA LYS A 312 11.84 -15.19 51.20
C LYS A 312 11.27 -13.78 50.97
N GLU A 313 10.98 -13.02 52.02
CA GLU A 313 10.49 -11.63 51.93
C GLU A 313 11.53 -10.73 51.24
N GLY A 314 12.80 -10.86 51.57
CA GLY A 314 13.88 -10.11 50.90
C GLY A 314 14.00 -10.42 49.41
N LEU A 315 13.72 -11.65 49.01
CA LEU A 315 13.68 -12.01 47.59
C LEU A 315 12.44 -11.42 46.87
N ILE A 316 11.30 -11.43 47.55
CA ILE A 316 10.06 -10.80 47.03
C ILE A 316 10.28 -9.30 46.85
N ASP A 317 10.83 -8.63 47.84
CA ASP A 317 11.14 -7.20 47.75
C ASP A 317 12.16 -6.87 46.65
N SER A 318 13.19 -7.71 46.54
CA SER A 318 14.18 -7.57 45.46
C SER A 318 13.58 -7.72 44.08
N GLU A 319 12.73 -8.73 43.87
CA GLU A 319 12.09 -8.93 42.57
C GLU A 319 11.01 -7.89 42.27
N THR A 320 10.31 -7.41 43.29
CA THR A 320 9.34 -6.32 43.14
C THR A 320 10.04 -5.03 42.74
N LYS A 321 11.22 -4.73 43.34
CA LYS A 321 12.04 -3.59 42.98
C LYS A 321 12.51 -3.66 41.52
N LYS A 322 12.97 -4.84 41.08
CA LYS A 322 13.38 -5.03 39.70
C LYS A 322 12.24 -4.77 38.69
N ILE A 323 11.02 -5.18 39.03
CA ILE A 323 9.84 -4.91 38.21
C ILE A 323 9.57 -3.40 38.11
N THR A 324 9.67 -2.69 39.25
CA THR A 324 9.42 -1.25 39.29
C THR A 324 10.44 -0.48 38.46
N GLU A 325 11.72 -0.78 38.67
CA GLU A 325 12.81 -0.15 37.92
C GLU A 325 12.75 -0.45 36.43
N ALA A 326 12.35 -1.69 36.06
CA ALA A 326 12.20 -2.05 34.67
C ALA A 326 11.03 -1.31 34.00
N LYS A 327 9.90 -1.14 34.71
CA LYS A 327 8.73 -0.39 34.21
C LYS A 327 9.01 1.11 34.07
N GLU A 328 9.76 1.71 34.99
CA GLU A 328 10.16 3.11 34.88
C GLU A 328 10.99 3.33 33.61
N LYS A 329 12.00 2.47 33.40
CA LYS A 329 12.82 2.53 32.18
C LYS A 329 12.01 2.31 30.91
N GLN A 330 11.03 1.41 30.94
CA GLN A 330 10.13 1.21 29.79
C GLN A 330 9.40 2.49 29.41
N ASN A 331 8.85 3.22 30.40
CA ASN A 331 8.15 4.46 30.15
C ASN A 331 9.08 5.54 29.56
N GLU A 332 10.32 5.62 30.05
CA GLU A 332 11.33 6.54 29.49
C GLU A 332 11.64 6.21 28.02
N ILE A 333 11.83 4.91 27.72
CA ILE A 333 12.12 4.45 26.38
C ILE A 333 10.92 4.69 25.44
N GLU A 334 9.67 4.44 25.87
CA GLU A 334 8.48 4.72 25.09
C GLU A 334 8.35 6.20 24.74
N THR A 335 8.67 7.07 25.69
CA THR A 335 8.70 8.52 25.44
C THR A 335 9.72 8.85 24.36
N ARG A 336 10.93 8.28 24.48
CA ARG A 336 12.00 8.51 23.52
C ARG A 336 11.70 7.97 22.13
N ILE A 337 11.10 6.79 22.04
CA ILE A 337 10.62 6.22 20.76
C ILE A 337 9.58 7.15 20.10
N SER A 338 8.68 7.72 20.91
CA SER A 338 7.65 8.63 20.39
C SER A 338 8.25 9.91 19.80
N GLU A 339 9.28 10.46 20.46
CA GLU A 339 10.05 11.61 19.97
C GLU A 339 10.75 11.30 18.64
N ILE A 340 11.47 10.18 18.57
CA ILE A 340 12.17 9.76 17.34
C ILE A 340 11.18 9.55 16.20
N LYS A 341 10.04 8.91 16.45
CA LYS A 341 8.99 8.72 15.45
C LYS A 341 8.44 10.05 14.95
N ARG A 342 8.29 11.04 15.81
CA ARG A 342 7.88 12.39 15.43
C ARG A 342 8.93 13.03 14.52
N ASN A 343 10.19 13.04 14.95
CA ASN A 343 11.29 13.62 14.18
C ASN A 343 11.48 12.94 12.81
N ASN A 344 11.37 11.60 12.76
CA ASN A 344 11.43 10.86 11.50
C ASN A 344 10.27 11.21 10.55
N ARG A 345 9.07 11.46 11.11
CA ARG A 345 7.92 11.92 10.32
C ARG A 345 8.15 13.33 9.77
N ASP A 346 8.72 14.20 10.60
CA ASP A 346 9.03 15.58 10.19
C ASP A 346 10.11 15.59 9.10
N TYR A 347 11.10 14.71 9.19
CA TYR A 347 12.07 14.47 8.13
C TYR A 347 11.42 14.01 6.81
N ASP A 348 10.50 13.05 6.86
CA ASP A 348 9.81 12.56 5.65
C ASP A 348 8.96 13.65 5.00
N ASN A 349 8.28 14.44 5.82
CA ASN A 349 7.51 15.58 5.34
C ASN A 349 8.41 16.63 4.68
N ALA A 350 9.54 16.93 5.33
CA ALA A 350 10.52 17.89 4.81
C ALA A 350 11.12 17.41 3.47
N ARG A 351 11.44 16.12 3.36
CA ARG A 351 11.92 15.49 2.11
C ARG A 351 10.89 15.56 0.99
N LYS A 352 9.62 15.43 1.33
CA LYS A 352 8.54 15.56 0.35
C LYS A 352 8.46 17.01 -0.14
N ILE A 353 8.47 17.97 0.78
CA ILE A 353 8.46 19.41 0.45
C ILE A 353 9.64 19.76 -0.45
N GLU A 354 10.83 19.23 -0.18
CA GLU A 354 12.04 19.47 -0.98
C GLU A 354 11.86 18.95 -2.43
N ARG A 355 11.32 17.73 -2.61
CA ARG A 355 11.06 17.18 -3.95
C ARG A 355 10.02 18.01 -4.71
N ASP A 356 8.90 18.31 -4.05
CA ASP A 356 7.82 19.09 -4.66
C ASP A 356 8.33 20.49 -5.07
N TRP A 357 9.20 21.09 -4.23
CA TRP A 357 9.86 22.36 -4.53
C TRP A 357 10.78 22.26 -5.74
N GLU A 358 11.63 21.22 -5.82
CA GLU A 358 12.53 21.00 -6.96
C GLU A 358 11.76 20.80 -8.27
N ASP A 359 10.68 20.02 -8.24
CA ASP A 359 9.87 19.76 -9.43
C ASP A 359 9.19 21.04 -9.92
N MET A 360 8.66 21.87 -9.02
CA MET A 360 8.14 23.18 -9.36
C MET A 360 9.24 24.12 -9.88
N TYR A 361 10.40 24.14 -9.23
CA TYR A 361 11.54 24.96 -9.63
C TYR A 361 12.06 24.64 -11.04
N ARG A 362 12.11 23.34 -11.39
CA ARG A 362 12.47 22.87 -12.73
C ARG A 362 11.42 23.23 -13.78
N SER A 363 10.17 23.34 -13.35
CA SER A 363 9.04 23.68 -14.24
C SER A 363 8.98 25.16 -14.59
N ILE A 364 9.79 26.01 -13.95
CA ILE A 364 9.82 27.44 -14.23
C ILE A 364 10.62 27.72 -15.50
N ASP A 365 9.98 28.30 -16.45
CA ASP A 365 10.62 28.85 -17.64
C ASP A 365 11.28 30.19 -17.31
N ARG A 366 12.61 30.16 -17.21
CA ARG A 366 13.42 31.34 -16.87
C ARG A 366 13.55 32.34 -18.01
N THR A 367 13.15 31.97 -19.21
CA THR A 367 13.19 32.84 -20.38
C THR A 367 12.03 33.82 -20.40
N LEU A 368 10.99 33.56 -19.61
CA LEU A 368 9.80 34.39 -19.52
C LEU A 368 10.01 35.58 -18.57
N PRO A 369 9.60 36.78 -18.95
CA PRO A 369 9.63 37.95 -18.08
C PRO A 369 8.71 37.76 -16.87
N VAL A 370 8.96 38.49 -15.79
CA VAL A 370 8.11 38.49 -14.60
C VAL A 370 6.89 39.36 -14.79
N ALA A 371 7.06 40.51 -15.47
CA ALA A 371 5.98 41.43 -15.77
C ALA A 371 5.15 40.94 -16.94
N LEU A 372 3.86 41.07 -16.82
CA LEU A 372 2.96 40.86 -17.96
C LEU A 372 3.31 41.85 -19.06
N LEU A 373 3.22 41.41 -20.28
CA LEU A 373 3.42 42.28 -21.44
C LEU A 373 2.25 43.24 -21.51
N ASP A 374 2.58 44.51 -21.63
CA ASP A 374 1.59 45.53 -21.78
C ASP A 374 0.97 45.49 -23.20
N LYS A 375 -0.34 45.57 -23.27
CA LYS A 375 -1.09 45.59 -24.52
C LYS A 375 -1.94 46.86 -24.65
N ASN A 376 -1.85 47.78 -23.68
CA ASN A 376 -2.72 48.93 -23.60
C ASN A 376 -2.61 49.82 -24.85
N GLU A 377 -1.41 50.01 -25.36
CA GLU A 377 -1.20 50.83 -26.59
C GLU A 377 -1.84 50.18 -27.82
N LEU A 378 -1.81 48.85 -27.92
CA LEU A 378 -2.48 48.12 -28.99
C LEU A 378 -4.01 48.12 -28.81
N ASP A 379 -4.48 47.97 -27.56
CA ASP A 379 -5.91 48.08 -27.23
C ASP A 379 -6.42 49.49 -27.54
N GLU A 380 -5.67 50.57 -27.22
CA GLU A 380 -6.01 51.94 -27.56
C GLU A 380 -6.02 52.21 -29.07
N ARG A 381 -5.04 51.64 -29.77
CA ARG A 381 -4.97 51.77 -31.24
C ARG A 381 -6.10 51.00 -31.91
N LEU A 382 -6.41 49.81 -31.42
CA LEU A 382 -7.57 49.02 -31.86
C LEU A 382 -8.87 49.81 -31.65
N ALA A 383 -9.03 50.47 -30.50
CA ALA A 383 -10.19 51.30 -30.20
C ALA A 383 -10.33 52.50 -31.15
N ARG A 384 -9.20 53.16 -31.53
CA ARG A 384 -9.22 54.28 -32.50
C ARG A 384 -9.65 53.84 -33.89
N VAL A 385 -9.04 52.70 -34.37
CA VAL A 385 -9.40 52.13 -35.68
C VAL A 385 -10.87 51.71 -35.70
N GLN A 386 -11.35 51.16 -34.59
CA GLN A 386 -12.75 50.78 -34.44
C GLN A 386 -13.70 52.00 -34.48
N ASP A 387 -13.26 53.12 -33.86
CA ASP A 387 -14.01 54.38 -33.85
C ASP A 387 -14.07 55.04 -35.25
N ASP A 388 -12.95 55.03 -35.99
CA ASP A 388 -12.90 55.54 -37.36
C ASP A 388 -13.75 54.71 -38.33
N LEU A 389 -13.73 53.37 -38.19
CA LEU A 389 -14.67 52.49 -38.88
C LEU A 389 -16.12 52.80 -38.53
N GLY A 390 -16.38 53.09 -37.26
CA GLY A 390 -17.70 53.50 -36.76
C GLY A 390 -18.15 54.82 -37.36
N ARG A 391 -17.26 55.84 -37.40
CA ARG A 391 -17.55 57.15 -37.97
C ARG A 391 -17.82 57.08 -39.47
N ARG A 392 -17.00 56.33 -40.22
CA ARG A 392 -17.23 56.16 -41.66
C ARG A 392 -18.55 55.44 -41.93
N LYS A 393 -18.89 54.44 -41.11
CA LYS A 393 -20.19 53.77 -41.19
C LYS A 393 -21.34 54.70 -40.84
N SER A 394 -21.15 55.56 -39.83
CA SER A 394 -22.15 56.60 -39.49
C SER A 394 -22.30 57.67 -40.59
N GLU A 395 -21.19 57.96 -41.30
CA GLU A 395 -21.21 58.86 -42.40
C GLU A 395 -21.87 58.30 -43.65
N MET A 396 -21.66 56.98 -43.92
CA MET A 396 -22.43 56.18 -44.88
C MET A 396 -23.92 56.20 -44.53
N GLU A 397 -24.26 56.04 -43.27
CA GLU A 397 -25.66 56.13 -42.82
C GLU A 397 -26.28 57.51 -43.00
N ARG A 398 -25.48 58.56 -42.82
CA ARG A 398 -25.92 59.94 -42.98
C ARG A 398 -26.12 60.32 -44.43
N ILE A 399 -25.21 59.84 -45.32
CA ILE A 399 -25.27 60.15 -46.77
C ILE A 399 -26.42 59.44 -47.45
N SER A 400 -26.80 58.34 -46.91
CA SER A 400 -27.79 57.44 -47.49
C SER A 400 -29.07 57.35 -46.64
N LYS A 401 -29.63 58.45 -46.17
CA LYS A 401 -30.84 58.45 -45.35
C LYS A 401 -31.99 57.62 -45.95
N GLU A 402 -32.13 57.65 -47.27
CA GLU A 402 -33.09 56.79 -47.99
C GLU A 402 -32.67 55.31 -48.11
N ASN A 403 -31.37 55.03 -48.13
CA ASN A 403 -30.82 53.71 -48.16
C ASN A 403 -30.48 53.22 -46.76
N GLU A 404 -30.51 54.07 -45.75
CA GLU A 404 -30.08 53.75 -44.39
C GLU A 404 -30.83 52.53 -43.79
N GLN A 405 -32.12 52.46 -43.98
CA GLN A 405 -32.97 51.37 -43.50
C GLN A 405 -32.71 50.06 -44.26
N ARG A 406 -32.43 50.13 -45.56
CA ARG A 406 -32.12 48.95 -46.39
C ARG A 406 -30.73 48.41 -46.06
N THR A 407 -29.74 49.30 -45.95
CA THR A 407 -28.38 48.94 -45.64
C THR A 407 -28.28 48.30 -44.22
N LYS A 408 -28.88 48.96 -43.23
CA LYS A 408 -28.93 48.41 -41.85
C LYS A 408 -29.62 47.05 -41.81
N ARG A 409 -30.74 46.90 -42.51
CA ARG A 409 -31.47 45.66 -42.59
C ARG A 409 -30.63 44.55 -43.26
N ASN A 410 -30.04 44.85 -44.41
CA ASN A 410 -29.25 43.88 -45.17
C ASN A 410 -27.98 43.45 -44.41
N THR A 411 -27.24 44.42 -43.85
CA THR A 411 -26.04 44.12 -43.03
C THR A 411 -26.43 43.31 -41.81
N ARG A 412 -27.53 43.68 -41.14
CA ARG A 412 -28.00 42.87 -39.97
C ARG A 412 -28.39 41.46 -40.36
N ILE A 413 -29.10 41.30 -41.49
CA ILE A 413 -29.49 39.99 -41.99
C ILE A 413 -28.23 39.16 -42.31
N GLN A 414 -27.27 39.75 -43.03
CA GLN A 414 -26.05 39.06 -43.44
C GLN A 414 -25.20 38.64 -42.23
N VAL A 415 -24.94 39.58 -41.29
CA VAL A 415 -24.13 39.27 -40.10
C VAL A 415 -24.81 38.20 -39.23
N ILE A 416 -26.14 38.30 -39.06
CA ILE A 416 -26.88 37.28 -38.30
C ILE A 416 -26.86 35.95 -39.03
N GLN A 417 -26.96 35.91 -40.37
CA GLN A 417 -26.88 34.68 -41.15
C GLN A 417 -25.49 34.05 -41.04
N GLU A 418 -24.41 34.85 -41.27
CA GLU A 418 -23.02 34.34 -41.15
C GLU A 418 -22.75 33.82 -39.75
N GLN A 419 -23.15 34.54 -38.70
CA GLN A 419 -23.02 34.08 -37.32
C GLN A 419 -23.90 32.85 -37.04
N THR A 420 -25.09 32.81 -37.60
CA THR A 420 -26.01 31.67 -37.47
C THR A 420 -25.39 30.42 -38.10
N ASP A 421 -24.85 30.57 -39.33
CA ASP A 421 -24.21 29.45 -40.05
C ASP A 421 -22.96 28.94 -39.30
N GLU A 422 -22.11 29.86 -38.81
CA GLU A 422 -20.96 29.50 -38.02
C GLU A 422 -21.36 28.81 -36.71
N LEU A 423 -22.34 29.38 -36.00
CA LEU A 423 -22.84 28.80 -34.75
C LEU A 423 -23.59 27.47 -34.96
N CYS A 424 -24.32 27.34 -36.08
CA CYS A 424 -24.93 26.06 -36.46
C CYS A 424 -23.85 24.98 -36.68
N SER A 425 -22.77 25.35 -37.39
CA SER A 425 -21.64 24.44 -37.59
C SER A 425 -20.95 24.06 -36.26
N GLN A 426 -20.79 25.02 -35.35
CA GLN A 426 -20.25 24.77 -34.01
C GLN A 426 -21.19 23.89 -33.19
N LEU A 427 -22.50 24.13 -33.28
CA LEU A 427 -23.51 23.32 -32.60
C LEU A 427 -23.51 21.88 -33.09
N GLU A 428 -23.42 21.69 -34.42
CA GLU A 428 -23.34 20.35 -35.02
C GLU A 428 -22.11 19.59 -34.53
N LYS A 429 -20.93 20.22 -34.59
CA LYS A 429 -19.68 19.62 -34.08
C LYS A 429 -19.74 19.34 -32.57
N ALA A 430 -20.32 20.26 -31.80
CA ALA A 430 -20.48 20.07 -30.36
C ALA A 430 -21.42 18.90 -30.03
N ASN A 431 -22.54 18.79 -30.77
CA ASN A 431 -23.47 17.67 -30.62
C ASN A 431 -22.88 16.34 -31.04
N GLU A 432 -22.14 16.28 -32.15
CA GLU A 432 -21.41 15.08 -32.56
C GLU A 432 -20.39 14.65 -31.49
N LYS A 433 -19.63 15.61 -30.98
CA LYS A 433 -18.67 15.36 -29.92
C LYS A 433 -19.37 14.93 -28.63
N LEU A 434 -20.47 15.56 -28.26
CA LEU A 434 -21.26 15.20 -27.09
C LEU A 434 -21.80 13.77 -27.21
N LYS A 435 -22.29 13.40 -28.37
CA LYS A 435 -22.76 12.02 -28.63
C LYS A 435 -21.64 10.99 -28.47
N SER A 436 -20.47 11.25 -29.07
CA SER A 436 -19.31 10.33 -28.96
C SER A 436 -18.80 10.22 -27.51
N ILE A 437 -18.73 11.36 -26.82
CA ILE A 437 -18.31 11.41 -25.40
C ILE A 437 -19.38 10.80 -24.49
N GLY A 438 -20.67 10.98 -24.82
CA GLY A 438 -21.78 10.40 -24.08
C GLY A 438 -21.74 8.85 -24.06
N GLU A 439 -21.41 8.23 -25.20
CA GLU A 439 -21.19 6.79 -25.26
C GLU A 439 -19.98 6.37 -24.39
N LEU A 440 -18.88 7.10 -24.48
CA LEU A 440 -17.70 6.87 -23.66
C LEU A 440 -18.00 7.05 -22.16
N SER A 441 -18.74 8.12 -21.81
CA SER A 441 -19.17 8.38 -20.43
C SER A 441 -20.01 7.24 -19.87
N SER A 442 -20.96 6.76 -20.66
CA SER A 442 -21.81 5.62 -20.27
C SER A 442 -20.99 4.36 -20.03
N ASN A 443 -20.06 4.07 -20.92
CA ASN A 443 -19.16 2.91 -20.78
C ASN A 443 -18.25 3.05 -19.55
N LEU A 444 -17.72 4.24 -19.29
CA LEU A 444 -16.89 4.50 -18.10
C LEU A 444 -17.69 4.38 -16.80
N GLU A 445 -18.95 4.82 -16.77
CA GLU A 445 -19.81 4.63 -15.60
C GLU A 445 -20.11 3.15 -15.34
N VAL A 446 -20.33 2.36 -16.39
CA VAL A 446 -20.48 0.90 -16.27
C VAL A 446 -19.19 0.29 -15.75
N LEU A 447 -18.03 0.66 -16.30
CA LEU A 447 -16.74 0.17 -15.83
C LEU A 447 -16.47 0.59 -14.38
N LYS A 448 -16.69 1.84 -14.04
CA LYS A 448 -16.55 2.36 -12.67
C LYS A 448 -17.44 1.58 -11.68
N LYS A 449 -18.70 1.33 -12.02
CA LYS A 449 -19.60 0.51 -11.19
C LYS A 449 -19.12 -0.93 -11.10
N SER A 450 -18.68 -1.50 -12.21
CA SER A 450 -18.20 -2.88 -12.26
C SER A 450 -16.96 -3.11 -11.42
N PHE A 451 -16.03 -2.16 -11.41
CA PHE A 451 -14.79 -2.24 -10.62
C PHE A 451 -14.89 -1.59 -9.23
N SER A 452 -16.05 -1.05 -8.87
CA SER A 452 -16.28 -0.50 -7.52
C SER A 452 -16.18 -1.59 -6.44
N THR A 453 -16.08 -1.15 -5.19
CA THR A 453 -16.07 -2.03 -4.01
C THR A 453 -17.31 -2.93 -3.90
N ASN A 454 -18.41 -2.54 -4.55
CA ASN A 454 -19.68 -3.30 -4.62
C ASN A 454 -19.88 -4.00 -5.98
N GLY A 455 -18.90 -3.98 -6.86
CA GLY A 455 -18.94 -4.59 -8.18
C GLY A 455 -18.19 -5.93 -8.24
N LEU A 456 -17.33 -6.08 -9.25
CA LEU A 456 -16.55 -7.30 -9.50
C LEU A 456 -15.66 -7.70 -8.31
N ILE A 457 -15.15 -6.71 -7.56
CA ILE A 457 -14.36 -6.98 -6.36
C ILE A 457 -15.24 -7.65 -5.30
N ALA A 458 -16.43 -7.09 -5.04
CA ALA A 458 -17.37 -7.69 -4.09
C ALA A 458 -17.75 -9.11 -4.51
N TYR A 459 -18.12 -9.28 -5.77
CA TYR A 459 -18.48 -10.59 -6.32
C TYR A 459 -17.34 -11.62 -6.20
N LYS A 460 -16.11 -11.19 -6.54
CA LYS A 460 -14.93 -12.07 -6.37
C LYS A 460 -14.67 -12.40 -4.91
N ILE A 461 -14.71 -11.39 -4.05
CA ILE A 461 -14.50 -11.59 -2.61
C ILE A 461 -15.60 -12.48 -2.02
N GLU A 462 -16.87 -12.26 -2.36
CA GLU A 462 -17.98 -13.11 -1.89
C GLU A 462 -17.78 -14.59 -2.26
N ASN A 463 -17.44 -14.86 -3.52
CA ASN A 463 -17.21 -16.23 -3.96
C ASN A 463 -16.01 -16.86 -3.25
N LEU A 464 -14.91 -16.10 -3.12
CA LEU A 464 -13.71 -16.56 -2.46
C LEU A 464 -13.88 -16.69 -0.94
N VAL A 465 -14.69 -15.83 -0.35
CA VAL A 465 -15.04 -15.90 1.08
C VAL A 465 -15.91 -17.12 1.36
N LYS A 466 -16.84 -17.49 0.48
CA LYS A 466 -17.61 -18.73 0.61
C LYS A 466 -16.72 -19.97 0.51
N GLU A 467 -15.82 -20.00 -0.47
CA GLU A 467 -14.84 -21.08 -0.59
C GLU A 467 -13.91 -21.13 0.63
N LEU A 468 -13.47 -19.97 1.14
CA LEU A 468 -12.69 -19.88 2.37
C LEU A 468 -13.47 -20.40 3.58
N GLU A 469 -14.75 -20.06 3.68
CA GLU A 469 -15.65 -20.51 4.76
C GLU A 469 -15.82 -22.03 4.72
N GLU A 470 -16.10 -22.59 3.56
CA GLU A 470 -16.22 -24.05 3.37
C GLU A 470 -14.92 -24.77 3.74
N LEU A 471 -13.79 -24.28 3.23
CA LEU A 471 -12.47 -24.85 3.56
C LEU A 471 -12.14 -24.68 5.04
N ALA A 472 -12.37 -23.50 5.62
CA ALA A 472 -12.08 -23.26 7.03
C ALA A 472 -12.95 -24.15 7.94
N ASN A 473 -14.24 -24.29 7.61
CA ASN A 473 -15.14 -25.14 8.36
C ASN A 473 -14.83 -26.64 8.17
N HIS A 474 -14.36 -27.05 7.00
CA HIS A 474 -13.89 -28.41 6.78
C HIS A 474 -12.73 -28.75 7.74
N TYR A 475 -11.66 -27.94 7.75
CA TYR A 475 -10.54 -28.16 8.66
C TYR A 475 -10.93 -27.95 10.14
N LEU A 476 -11.79 -26.99 10.41
CA LEU A 476 -12.25 -26.72 11.77
C LEU A 476 -13.09 -27.86 12.33
N ALA A 477 -13.91 -28.48 11.50
CA ALA A 477 -14.67 -29.68 11.89
C ALA A 477 -13.74 -30.82 12.28
N GLU A 478 -12.66 -31.05 11.55
CA GLU A 478 -11.67 -32.06 11.88
C GLU A 478 -10.92 -31.71 13.18
N LEU A 479 -10.52 -30.44 13.35
CA LEU A 479 -9.74 -29.99 14.50
C LEU A 479 -10.57 -29.83 15.79
N SER A 480 -11.91 -29.70 15.69
CA SER A 480 -12.78 -29.42 16.84
C SER A 480 -13.92 -30.42 17.03
N ASP A 481 -13.93 -31.54 16.32
CA ASP A 481 -15.05 -32.52 16.29
C ASP A 481 -16.40 -31.88 15.90
N GLY A 482 -16.36 -30.90 14.99
CA GLY A 482 -17.55 -30.18 14.56
C GLY A 482 -18.14 -29.20 15.59
N ARG A 483 -17.44 -28.97 16.71
CA ARG A 483 -17.91 -28.08 17.77
C ARG A 483 -17.98 -26.62 17.31
N PHE A 484 -16.96 -26.16 16.58
CA PHE A 484 -16.87 -24.79 16.12
C PHE A 484 -17.19 -24.65 14.64
N THR A 485 -17.87 -23.59 14.28
CA THR A 485 -18.03 -23.17 12.89
C THR A 485 -17.72 -21.68 12.74
N LEU A 486 -17.21 -21.32 11.56
CA LEU A 486 -16.94 -19.96 11.14
C LEU A 486 -17.96 -19.53 10.13
N GLU A 487 -18.45 -18.31 10.24
CA GLU A 487 -19.28 -17.65 9.24
C GLU A 487 -18.62 -16.33 8.84
N PHE A 488 -18.50 -16.11 7.53
CA PHE A 488 -17.92 -14.91 6.97
C PHE A 488 -18.99 -14.06 6.30
N VAL A 489 -19.33 -12.93 6.89
CA VAL A 489 -20.35 -12.03 6.36
C VAL A 489 -19.68 -10.83 5.68
N VAL A 490 -19.79 -10.76 4.36
CA VAL A 490 -19.29 -9.64 3.55
C VAL A 490 -20.37 -8.56 3.49
N THR A 491 -20.04 -7.36 3.94
CA THR A 491 -20.92 -6.18 3.79
C THR A 491 -20.07 -5.02 3.26
N ASN A 492 -20.52 -4.40 2.16
CA ASN A 492 -19.85 -3.24 1.53
C ASN A 492 -18.32 -3.22 1.68
N ASP A 493 -17.80 -2.50 2.67
CA ASP A 493 -16.35 -2.35 2.92
C ASP A 493 -15.85 -3.21 4.09
N LYS A 494 -16.66 -4.11 4.62
CA LYS A 494 -16.36 -4.89 5.81
C LYS A 494 -16.46 -6.38 5.54
N LEU A 495 -15.60 -7.14 6.19
CA LEU A 495 -15.67 -8.59 6.30
C LEU A 495 -15.77 -8.94 7.78
N ASN A 496 -16.97 -9.24 8.22
CA ASN A 496 -17.22 -9.71 9.56
C ASN A 496 -16.98 -11.22 9.64
N VAL A 497 -16.44 -11.68 10.75
CA VAL A 497 -16.23 -13.10 11.04
C VAL A 497 -16.93 -13.43 12.34
N GLN A 498 -17.82 -14.39 12.29
CA GLN A 498 -18.53 -14.92 13.46
C GLN A 498 -18.05 -16.35 13.72
N VAL A 499 -17.85 -16.65 14.99
CA VAL A 499 -17.55 -18.01 15.44
C VAL A 499 -18.77 -18.52 16.17
N THR A 500 -19.18 -19.75 15.90
CA THR A 500 -20.22 -20.42 16.69
C THR A 500 -19.63 -21.60 17.42
N ASP A 501 -20.03 -21.78 18.68
CA ASP A 501 -19.74 -22.94 19.52
C ASP A 501 -21.04 -23.72 19.70
N ASN A 502 -21.13 -24.92 19.11
CA ASN A 502 -22.34 -25.74 19.14
C ASN A 502 -23.62 -24.96 18.75
N GLY A 503 -23.54 -24.10 17.72
CA GLY A 503 -24.65 -23.29 17.21
C GLY A 503 -24.87 -21.95 17.94
N ASN A 504 -24.12 -21.64 19.00
CA ASN A 504 -24.21 -20.35 19.69
C ASN A 504 -23.07 -19.42 19.21
N VAL A 505 -23.42 -18.20 18.83
CA VAL A 505 -22.43 -17.20 18.43
C VAL A 505 -21.59 -16.79 19.64
N VAL A 506 -20.28 -16.85 19.48
CA VAL A 506 -19.30 -16.46 20.50
C VAL A 506 -18.33 -15.43 19.95
N ASP A 507 -17.87 -14.54 20.81
CA ASP A 507 -16.79 -13.62 20.43
C ASP A 507 -15.49 -14.41 20.29
N ILE A 508 -14.77 -14.19 19.21
CA ILE A 508 -13.49 -14.84 18.95
C ILE A 508 -12.45 -14.57 20.06
N LEU A 509 -12.54 -13.41 20.70
CA LEU A 509 -11.67 -13.04 21.81
C LEU A 509 -12.05 -13.75 23.14
N ALA A 510 -13.24 -14.34 23.20
CA ALA A 510 -13.69 -15.12 24.36
C ALA A 510 -13.25 -16.58 24.30
N LEU A 511 -12.69 -17.04 23.18
CA LEU A 511 -12.16 -18.38 23.02
C LEU A 511 -10.92 -18.57 23.90
N SER A 512 -10.79 -19.76 24.49
CA SER A 512 -9.56 -20.16 25.17
C SER A 512 -8.38 -20.21 24.17
N SER A 513 -7.16 -20.15 24.68
CA SER A 513 -5.95 -20.21 23.82
C SER A 513 -5.89 -21.45 22.93
N GLY A 514 -6.33 -22.60 23.44
CA GLY A 514 -6.38 -23.84 22.68
C GLY A 514 -7.47 -23.83 21.60
N GLU A 515 -8.66 -23.31 21.92
CA GLU A 515 -9.77 -23.15 20.96
C GLU A 515 -9.38 -22.17 19.85
N LEU A 516 -8.84 -21.02 20.23
CA LEU A 516 -8.37 -20.02 19.28
C LEU A 516 -7.25 -20.57 18.38
N ALA A 517 -6.35 -21.39 18.92
CA ALA A 517 -5.31 -22.04 18.14
C ALA A 517 -5.86 -22.98 17.06
N ARG A 518 -6.91 -23.77 17.40
CA ARG A 518 -7.61 -24.61 16.41
C ARG A 518 -8.27 -23.78 15.32
N VAL A 519 -9.01 -22.76 15.69
CA VAL A 519 -9.70 -21.85 14.74
C VAL A 519 -8.70 -21.14 13.83
N ASN A 520 -7.60 -20.62 14.38
CA ASN A 520 -6.55 -19.95 13.62
C ASN A 520 -5.84 -20.93 12.68
N THR A 521 -5.54 -22.15 13.13
CA THR A 521 -4.86 -23.15 12.30
C THR A 521 -5.75 -23.61 11.15
N ALA A 522 -7.02 -23.90 11.40
CA ALA A 522 -8.00 -24.23 10.36
C ALA A 522 -8.08 -23.12 9.30
N THR A 523 -8.24 -21.87 9.76
CA THR A 523 -8.32 -20.71 8.88
C THR A 523 -7.04 -20.50 8.07
N LEU A 524 -5.86 -20.70 8.68
CA LEU A 524 -4.58 -20.60 7.99
C LEU A 524 -4.44 -21.63 6.87
N ILE A 525 -4.75 -22.90 7.16
CA ILE A 525 -4.70 -23.96 6.16
C ILE A 525 -5.69 -23.68 5.04
N ALA A 526 -6.91 -23.24 5.37
CA ALA A 526 -7.92 -22.86 4.41
C ALA A 526 -7.46 -21.71 3.50
N ILE A 527 -6.90 -20.63 4.06
CA ILE A 527 -6.34 -19.51 3.30
C ILE A 527 -5.24 -20.00 2.37
N ARG A 528 -4.35 -20.83 2.86
CA ARG A 528 -3.25 -21.40 2.03
C ARG A 528 -3.77 -22.28 0.91
N LYS A 529 -4.78 -23.09 1.17
CA LYS A 529 -5.44 -23.95 0.18
C LYS A 529 -6.12 -23.11 -0.89
N LEU A 530 -6.89 -22.11 -0.47
CA LEU A 530 -7.54 -21.14 -1.35
C LEU A 530 -6.50 -20.40 -2.23
N MET A 531 -5.40 -19.94 -1.64
CA MET A 531 -4.32 -19.34 -2.41
C MET A 531 -3.71 -20.30 -3.44
N SER A 532 -3.60 -21.58 -3.10
CA SER A 532 -3.04 -22.57 -4.03
C SER A 532 -3.93 -22.80 -5.26
N SER A 533 -5.24 -22.56 -5.14
CA SER A 533 -6.19 -22.66 -6.25
C SER A 533 -6.19 -21.42 -7.16
N ILE A 534 -5.88 -20.24 -6.59
CA ILE A 534 -6.05 -18.94 -7.28
C ILE A 534 -4.71 -18.37 -7.74
N SER A 535 -3.66 -18.48 -6.94
CA SER A 535 -2.37 -17.82 -7.18
C SER A 535 -1.32 -18.76 -7.75
N LYS A 536 -0.55 -18.26 -8.73
CA LYS A 536 0.67 -18.92 -9.19
C LYS A 536 1.81 -18.88 -8.16
N SER A 537 1.64 -18.13 -7.08
CA SER A 537 2.67 -17.89 -6.05
C SER A 537 2.40 -18.71 -4.77
N ARG A 538 2.18 -20.02 -4.93
CA ARG A 538 2.11 -20.96 -3.80
C ARG A 538 3.51 -21.16 -3.21
N ILE A 539 3.63 -21.10 -1.87
CA ILE A 539 4.86 -21.43 -1.13
C ILE A 539 4.67 -22.77 -0.43
N ASN A 540 5.64 -23.65 -0.59
CA ASN A 540 5.56 -25.02 -0.09
C ASN A 540 5.79 -25.18 1.43
N VAL A 541 6.20 -24.14 2.16
CA VAL A 541 6.69 -24.25 3.54
C VAL A 541 5.77 -23.53 4.53
N LEU A 542 5.55 -24.15 5.70
CA LEU A 542 4.85 -23.58 6.85
C LEU A 542 5.63 -23.88 8.14
N PHE A 543 5.83 -22.89 8.99
CA PHE A 543 6.36 -23.03 10.34
C PHE A 543 5.28 -22.73 11.36
N LEU A 544 5.02 -23.70 12.24
CA LEU A 544 4.10 -23.59 13.37
C LEU A 544 4.93 -23.56 14.67
N ASP A 545 5.19 -22.36 15.19
CA ASP A 545 6.06 -22.13 16.33
C ASP A 545 5.25 -22.07 17.62
N GLU A 546 5.38 -23.07 18.44
CA GLU A 546 4.69 -23.22 19.73
C GLU A 546 3.14 -23.29 19.65
N VAL A 547 2.54 -23.26 18.47
CA VAL A 547 1.08 -23.34 18.29
C VAL A 547 0.49 -24.61 18.91
N ILE A 548 1.24 -25.71 18.81
CA ILE A 548 0.84 -27.00 19.39
C ILE A 548 0.88 -27.01 20.93
N ASN A 549 1.69 -26.17 21.54
CA ASN A 549 1.89 -26.21 23.00
C ASN A 549 0.64 -25.80 23.80
N VAL A 550 -0.23 -24.99 23.20
CA VAL A 550 -1.49 -24.54 23.82
C VAL A 550 -2.65 -25.52 23.64
N LEU A 551 -2.42 -26.62 22.90
CA LEU A 551 -3.41 -27.64 22.62
C LEU A 551 -3.28 -28.81 23.58
N ASP A 552 -4.42 -29.44 23.87
CA ASP A 552 -4.50 -30.73 24.50
C ASP A 552 -3.95 -31.85 23.58
N GLU A 553 -3.78 -33.05 24.12
CA GLU A 553 -3.23 -34.18 23.37
C GLU A 553 -4.05 -34.49 22.11
N THR A 554 -5.36 -34.54 22.23
CA THR A 554 -6.27 -34.80 21.11
C THR A 554 -6.16 -33.71 20.03
N GLY A 555 -6.05 -32.47 20.43
CA GLY A 555 -5.89 -31.34 19.48
C GLY A 555 -4.56 -31.39 18.74
N ARG A 556 -3.49 -31.86 19.40
CA ARG A 556 -2.17 -32.07 18.78
C ARG A 556 -2.20 -33.16 17.72
N GLU A 557 -2.80 -34.30 18.05
CA GLU A 557 -2.97 -35.42 17.12
C GLU A 557 -3.75 -34.98 15.87
N LYS A 558 -4.88 -34.32 16.05
CA LYS A 558 -5.71 -33.83 14.94
C LYS A 558 -4.99 -32.86 14.03
N ILE A 559 -4.22 -31.91 14.59
CA ILE A 559 -3.42 -31.02 13.75
C ILE A 559 -2.41 -31.78 12.93
N VAL A 560 -1.76 -32.78 13.51
CA VAL A 560 -0.80 -33.65 12.77
C VAL A 560 -1.52 -34.40 11.65
N GLU A 561 -2.67 -35.00 11.93
CA GLU A 561 -3.46 -35.71 10.93
C GLU A 561 -3.86 -34.79 9.76
N VAL A 562 -4.39 -33.60 10.03
CA VAL A 562 -4.76 -32.62 9.02
C VAL A 562 -3.54 -32.17 8.19
N LEU A 563 -2.42 -31.89 8.84
CA LEU A 563 -1.21 -31.45 8.15
C LEU A 563 -0.55 -32.53 7.30
N LEU A 564 -0.69 -33.80 7.68
CA LEU A 564 -0.20 -34.96 6.90
C LEU A 564 -1.01 -35.17 5.61
N GLN A 565 -2.27 -34.73 5.57
CA GLN A 565 -3.12 -34.79 4.37
C GLN A 565 -2.83 -33.68 3.37
N GLU A 566 -2.17 -32.60 3.82
CA GLU A 566 -1.88 -31.45 2.97
C GLU A 566 -0.51 -31.60 2.26
N ASP A 567 -0.47 -31.23 0.99
CA ASP A 567 0.76 -31.15 0.19
C ASP A 567 1.57 -29.90 0.58
N LEU A 568 2.12 -29.93 1.81
CA LEU A 568 2.77 -28.79 2.44
C LEU A 568 3.91 -29.26 3.36
N ASN A 569 5.10 -28.72 3.17
CA ASN A 569 6.23 -28.99 4.06
C ASN A 569 6.06 -28.18 5.35
N THR A 570 5.54 -28.81 6.37
CA THR A 570 5.25 -28.16 7.65
C THR A 570 6.32 -28.48 8.69
N TYR A 571 6.82 -27.44 9.35
CA TYR A 571 7.76 -27.50 10.45
C TYR A 571 7.08 -27.14 11.75
N ILE A 572 6.92 -28.08 12.64
CA ILE A 572 6.33 -27.91 13.96
C ILE A 572 7.43 -27.67 14.97
N VAL A 573 7.48 -26.47 15.52
CA VAL A 573 8.40 -26.14 16.62
C VAL A 573 7.70 -26.42 17.95
N SER A 574 8.23 -27.34 18.73
CA SER A 574 7.66 -27.75 20.01
C SER A 574 8.71 -27.88 21.12
N HIS A 575 8.22 -27.87 22.37
CA HIS A 575 9.02 -28.14 23.57
C HIS A 575 8.48 -29.39 24.25
N GLY A 576 9.31 -30.40 24.35
CA GLY A 576 8.99 -31.56 25.14
C GLY A 576 7.90 -32.50 24.61
N TRP A 577 7.14 -32.09 23.59
CA TRP A 577 6.21 -32.97 22.90
C TRP A 577 6.88 -33.50 21.63
N SER A 578 6.72 -34.79 21.41
CA SER A 578 7.28 -35.49 20.25
C SER A 578 6.26 -36.48 19.73
N HIS A 579 6.05 -36.47 18.41
CA HIS A 579 5.15 -37.41 17.75
C HIS A 579 5.92 -38.46 16.97
N PRO A 580 5.54 -39.76 17.05
CA PRO A 580 6.31 -40.83 16.44
C PRO A 580 6.33 -40.82 14.90
N LEU A 581 5.31 -40.29 14.26
CA LEU A 581 5.19 -40.18 12.79
C LEU A 581 5.94 -39.01 12.18
N LEU A 582 6.48 -38.10 12.99
CA LEU A 582 7.15 -36.91 12.49
C LEU A 582 8.65 -37.15 12.36
N GLU A 583 9.22 -36.68 11.25
CA GLU A 583 10.66 -36.52 11.17
C GLU A 583 11.12 -35.48 12.19
N LYS A 584 12.29 -35.72 12.79
CA LYS A 584 12.79 -34.89 13.87
C LYS A 584 14.07 -34.18 13.47
N ILE A 585 14.13 -32.92 13.77
CA ILE A 585 15.34 -32.11 13.73
C ILE A 585 15.54 -31.57 15.15
N GLU A 586 16.64 -31.94 15.77
CA GLU A 586 16.98 -31.41 17.09
C GLU A 586 17.84 -30.17 16.97
N VAL A 587 17.50 -29.13 17.72
CA VAL A 587 18.35 -27.96 17.88
C VAL A 587 19.09 -28.11 19.20
N ILE A 588 20.38 -28.38 19.10
CA ILE A 588 21.27 -28.46 20.25
C ILE A 588 22.10 -27.19 20.39
N LYS A 589 22.51 -26.87 21.60
CA LYS A 589 23.34 -25.70 21.90
C LYS A 589 24.56 -26.10 22.68
N CYS A 590 25.73 -25.96 22.06
CA CYS A 590 27.04 -26.17 22.68
C CYS A 590 27.77 -24.82 22.76
N ASP A 591 28.33 -24.47 23.90
CA ASP A 591 29.08 -23.22 24.11
C ASP A 591 28.34 -21.95 23.61
N ASN A 592 27.04 -21.87 23.89
CA ASN A 592 26.14 -20.78 23.45
C ASN A 592 25.90 -20.71 21.92
N VAL A 593 26.35 -21.67 21.16
CA VAL A 593 26.16 -21.77 19.71
C VAL A 593 25.22 -22.92 19.40
N SER A 594 24.19 -22.64 18.64
CA SER A 594 23.18 -23.62 18.21
C SER A 594 23.59 -24.30 16.93
N LYS A 595 23.22 -25.58 16.81
CA LYS A 595 23.37 -26.41 15.61
C LYS A 595 22.14 -27.29 15.42
N LEU A 596 21.91 -27.72 14.17
CA LEU A 596 20.90 -28.70 13.83
C LEU A 596 21.50 -30.10 13.86
N GLU A 597 20.77 -31.04 14.44
CA GLU A 597 21.01 -32.50 14.34
C GLU A 597 19.77 -33.16 13.74
N TYR A 598 20.01 -34.14 12.84
CA TYR A 598 19.01 -34.87 12.07
C TYR A 598 18.82 -36.29 12.54
#